data_d3616f3aff22725d8bc5b3bc85eeb9c0
#
_entry.id   d3616f3aff22725d8bc5b3bc85eeb9c0
#
_cell.length_a   1.000
_cell.length_b   1.000
_cell.length_c   1.000
_cell.angle_alpha   90.00
_cell.angle_beta   90.00
_cell.angle_gamma   90.00
#
_symmetry.space_group_name_H-M   'P 1'
#
loop_
_entity.id
_entity.type
_entity.pdbx_description
1 polymer ?
#
loop_
_entity_poly.entity_id
_entity_poly.type
_entity_poly.pdbx_seq_one_letter_code
_entity_poly.pdbx_strand_id
1 'polypeptide(L)'
;ETDSDGYLADINERTHIEKRDGGAAYTEDDGKTWTSLPGDTPVSMNMWGFTGGFMKELVNRFPVFLQKNIPENPLKCEYFLPFVVDELLKEKKATVKVLTTQDKWYGVTYKEDKPVVVAAIQKLKDQGLYPQGLWD
;
A
#
# COMPACT_ATOMS: atom_id res chain seq x y z
N GLU A 1 7.93 -1.02 -8.47
CA GLU A 1 9.18 -0.58 -9.10
C GLU A 1 9.07 0.86 -9.59
N THR A 2 10.20 1.58 -9.63
CA THR A 2 10.28 2.95 -10.14
C THR A 2 11.30 3.02 -11.27
N ASP A 3 11.05 3.94 -12.21
CA ASP A 3 12.04 4.28 -13.24
C ASP A 3 13.16 5.21 -12.69
N SER A 4 14.12 5.55 -13.55
CA SER A 4 15.26 6.44 -13.21
C SER A 4 14.84 7.85 -12.82
N ASP A 5 13.66 8.30 -13.25
CA ASP A 5 13.11 9.62 -12.97
C ASP A 5 12.19 9.62 -11.73
N GLY A 6 12.04 8.47 -11.07
CA GLY A 6 11.24 8.27 -9.87
C GLY A 6 9.74 8.22 -10.14
N TYR A 7 9.33 7.84 -11.35
CA TYR A 7 7.94 7.51 -11.64
C TYR A 7 7.68 6.02 -11.42
N LEU A 8 6.47 5.71 -11.01
CA LEU A 8 6.04 4.34 -10.80
C LEU A 8 5.95 3.61 -12.15
N ALA A 9 6.71 2.54 -12.30
CA ALA A 9 6.72 1.68 -13.48
C ALA A 9 5.82 0.45 -13.29
N ASP A 10 5.79 -0.10 -12.08
CA ASP A 10 5.00 -1.29 -11.75
C ASP A 10 4.68 -1.30 -10.25
N ILE A 11 3.49 -1.78 -9.90
CA ILE A 11 3.06 -1.97 -8.52
C ILE A 11 2.28 -3.27 -8.39
N ASN A 12 2.70 -4.12 -7.44
CA ASN A 12 2.08 -5.40 -7.18
C ASN A 12 1.65 -5.50 -5.71
N GLU A 13 0.39 -5.88 -5.49
CA GLU A 13 -0.11 -6.23 -4.16
C GLU A 13 0.38 -7.62 -3.79
N ARG A 14 1.17 -7.72 -2.72
CA ARG A 14 1.66 -8.99 -2.17
C ARG A 14 0.87 -9.32 -0.91
N THR A 15 0.00 -10.30 -0.99
CA THR A 15 -0.94 -10.64 0.10
C THR A 15 -0.34 -11.58 1.14
N HIS A 16 0.80 -12.23 0.85
CA HIS A 16 1.46 -13.14 1.77
C HIS A 16 2.96 -12.85 1.84
N ILE A 17 3.36 -12.08 2.83
CA ILE A 17 4.75 -11.71 3.12
C ILE A 17 5.10 -12.21 4.51
N GLU A 18 6.26 -12.84 4.66
CA GLU A 18 6.81 -13.30 5.94
C GLU A 18 8.23 -12.81 6.15
N LYS A 19 8.61 -12.68 7.42
CA LYS A 19 10.00 -12.48 7.80
C LYS A 19 10.77 -13.80 7.67
N ARG A 20 11.81 -13.81 6.84
CA ARG A 20 12.65 -14.99 6.59
C ARG A 20 14.12 -14.59 6.44
N ASP A 21 15.02 -15.44 6.94
CA ASP A 21 16.48 -15.39 6.71
C ASP A 21 17.10 -13.99 6.78
N GLY A 22 16.72 -13.21 7.79
CA GLY A 22 17.25 -11.86 8.03
C GLY A 22 16.62 -10.75 7.18
N GLY A 23 15.61 -11.06 6.37
CA GLY A 23 14.87 -10.13 5.52
C GLY A 23 13.38 -10.41 5.52
N ALA A 24 12.75 -10.15 4.40
CA ALA A 24 11.38 -10.53 4.07
C ALA A 24 11.34 -11.36 2.80
N ALA A 25 10.33 -12.19 2.65
CA ALA A 25 10.03 -12.91 1.42
C ALA A 25 8.52 -13.01 1.22
N TYR A 26 8.08 -13.11 -0.03
CA TYR A 26 6.68 -13.32 -0.38
C TYR A 26 6.47 -14.62 -1.14
N THR A 27 5.25 -15.11 -1.10
CA THR A 27 4.78 -16.25 -1.88
C THR A 27 3.50 -15.90 -2.63
N GLU A 28 3.30 -16.53 -3.80
CA GLU A 28 2.10 -16.41 -4.62
C GLU A 28 1.41 -17.78 -4.83
N ASP A 29 1.97 -18.84 -4.23
CA ASP A 29 1.55 -20.23 -4.40
C ASP A 29 1.36 -20.97 -3.06
N ASP A 30 0.82 -20.27 -2.06
CA ASP A 30 0.54 -20.78 -0.72
C ASP A 30 1.78 -21.37 0.00
N GLY A 31 2.94 -20.72 -0.21
CA GLY A 31 4.16 -21.08 0.51
C GLY A 31 5.01 -22.17 -0.13
N LYS A 32 4.70 -22.62 -1.35
CA LYS A 32 5.50 -23.60 -2.08
C LYS A 32 6.81 -23.01 -2.58
N THR A 33 6.74 -21.78 -3.12
CA THR A 33 7.92 -21.02 -3.53
C THR A 33 7.97 -19.67 -2.82
N TRP A 34 9.18 -19.20 -2.54
CA TRP A 34 9.40 -17.93 -1.85
C TRP A 34 10.37 -17.05 -2.60
N THR A 35 9.99 -15.82 -2.83
CA THR A 35 10.84 -14.79 -3.45
C THR A 35 11.31 -13.81 -2.39
N SER A 36 12.63 -13.67 -2.26
CA SER A 36 13.24 -12.75 -1.30
C SER A 36 12.96 -11.29 -1.66
N LEU A 37 12.70 -10.48 -0.65
CA LEU A 37 12.58 -9.02 -0.73
C LEU A 37 13.79 -8.41 -0.03
N PRO A 38 14.68 -7.71 -0.75
CA PRO A 38 15.75 -6.91 -0.15
C PRO A 38 15.20 -5.90 0.87
N GLY A 39 15.98 -5.60 1.90
CA GLY A 39 15.56 -4.71 2.99
C GLY A 39 15.32 -3.25 2.57
N ASP A 40 15.84 -2.85 1.43
CA ASP A 40 15.68 -1.53 0.79
C ASP A 40 14.60 -1.51 -0.31
N THR A 41 13.83 -2.60 -0.46
CA THR A 41 12.73 -2.66 -1.42
C THR A 41 11.72 -1.54 -1.14
N PRO A 42 11.43 -0.66 -2.11
CA PRO A 42 10.40 0.36 -1.95
C PRO A 42 9.02 -0.28 -1.74
N VAL A 43 8.33 0.15 -0.69
CA VAL A 43 6.98 -0.31 -0.38
C VAL A 43 6.02 0.87 -0.36
N SER A 44 4.77 0.64 -0.79
CA SER A 44 3.74 1.66 -0.70
C SER A 44 3.30 1.83 0.74
N MET A 45 3.26 3.08 1.22
CA MET A 45 2.63 3.44 2.50
C MET A 45 1.10 3.57 2.37
N ASN A 46 0.56 3.20 1.21
CA ASN A 46 -0.85 3.34 0.83
C ASN A 46 -1.38 4.77 1.03
N MET A 47 -0.52 5.76 0.81
CA MET A 47 -0.85 7.18 0.87
C MET A 47 -0.80 7.76 -0.54
N TRP A 48 -1.95 8.17 -1.06
CA TRP A 48 -2.12 8.57 -2.45
C TRP A 48 -2.69 9.97 -2.58
N GLY A 49 -2.13 10.75 -3.51
CA GLY A 49 -2.72 11.98 -3.98
C GLY A 49 -3.20 11.82 -5.42
N PHE A 50 -4.50 11.96 -5.65
CA PHE A 50 -5.09 11.78 -6.98
C PHE A 50 -5.67 13.08 -7.53
N THR A 51 -5.61 13.24 -8.84
CA THR A 51 -6.40 14.26 -9.54
C THR A 51 -7.86 13.82 -9.66
N GLY A 52 -8.79 14.77 -9.91
CA GLY A 52 -10.20 14.45 -10.08
C GLY A 52 -10.52 13.47 -11.21
N GLY A 53 -9.62 13.33 -12.19
CA GLY A 53 -9.73 12.35 -13.26
C GLY A 53 -9.72 10.91 -12.76
N PHE A 54 -8.94 10.60 -11.72
CA PHE A 54 -8.87 9.27 -11.13
C PHE A 54 -10.22 8.80 -10.57
N MET A 55 -11.00 9.70 -9.95
CA MET A 55 -12.33 9.37 -9.44
C MET A 55 -13.29 8.93 -10.54
N LYS A 56 -13.18 9.50 -11.74
CA LYS A 56 -13.98 9.08 -12.90
C LYS A 56 -13.59 7.66 -13.35
N GLU A 57 -12.29 7.35 -13.36
CA GLU A 57 -11.81 6.00 -13.67
C GLU A 57 -12.32 4.97 -12.66
N LEU A 58 -12.29 5.29 -11.36
CA LEU A 58 -12.84 4.42 -10.32
C LEU A 58 -14.32 4.12 -10.55
N VAL A 59 -15.15 5.17 -10.77
CA VAL A 59 -16.59 5.01 -10.99
C VAL A 59 -16.87 4.15 -12.22
N ASN A 60 -16.13 4.33 -13.31
CA ASN A 60 -16.34 3.58 -14.54
C ASN A 60 -15.89 2.11 -14.44
N ARG A 61 -14.82 1.83 -13.71
CA ARG A 61 -14.24 0.47 -13.60
C ARG A 61 -14.88 -0.36 -12.50
N PHE A 62 -15.39 0.25 -11.46
CA PHE A 62 -15.96 -0.47 -10.32
C PHE A 62 -17.11 -1.43 -10.67
N PRO A 63 -18.10 -1.07 -11.52
CA PRO A 63 -19.13 -2.02 -11.93
C PRO A 63 -18.59 -3.23 -12.68
N VAL A 64 -17.55 -3.04 -13.51
CA VAL A 64 -16.90 -4.13 -14.24
C VAL A 64 -16.18 -5.07 -13.28
N PHE A 65 -15.49 -4.49 -12.29
CA PHE A 65 -14.86 -5.26 -11.22
C PHE A 65 -15.88 -6.11 -10.46
N LEU A 66 -17.01 -5.53 -10.06
CA LEU A 66 -18.06 -6.25 -9.34
C LEU A 66 -18.65 -7.41 -10.17
N GLN A 67 -18.96 -7.17 -11.43
CA GLN A 67 -19.49 -8.21 -12.33
C GLN A 67 -18.55 -9.40 -12.47
N LYS A 68 -17.25 -9.15 -12.49
CA LYS A 68 -16.23 -10.19 -12.64
C LYS A 68 -15.93 -10.94 -11.33
N ASN A 69 -15.85 -10.25 -10.21
CA ASN A 69 -15.27 -10.80 -8.99
C ASN A 69 -16.30 -11.29 -7.96
N ILE A 70 -17.51 -10.70 -7.94
CA ILE A 70 -18.57 -11.15 -7.02
C ILE A 70 -18.95 -12.63 -7.24
N PRO A 71 -19.12 -13.14 -8.48
CA PRO A 71 -19.47 -14.54 -8.67
C PRO A 71 -18.45 -15.52 -8.10
N GLU A 72 -17.16 -15.14 -8.11
CA GLU A 72 -16.06 -15.98 -7.64
C GLU A 72 -15.82 -15.86 -6.12
N ASN A 73 -15.95 -14.65 -5.58
CA ASN A 73 -15.65 -14.38 -4.17
C ASN A 73 -16.57 -13.29 -3.58
N PRO A 74 -17.86 -13.59 -3.36
CA PRO A 74 -18.86 -12.57 -3.00
C PRO A 74 -18.64 -11.90 -1.64
N LEU A 75 -17.91 -12.56 -0.72
CA LEU A 75 -17.74 -12.08 0.64
C LEU A 75 -16.39 -11.40 0.89
N LYS A 76 -15.40 -11.60 0.03
CA LYS A 76 -14.01 -11.16 0.27
C LYS A 76 -13.35 -10.52 -0.96
N CYS A 77 -14.09 -10.24 -2.03
CA CYS A 77 -13.50 -9.52 -3.15
C CYS A 77 -13.23 -8.07 -2.73
N GLU A 78 -12.00 -7.61 -2.94
CA GLU A 78 -11.55 -6.27 -2.59
C GLU A 78 -11.08 -5.54 -3.85
N TYR A 79 -11.51 -4.28 -3.99
CA TYR A 79 -11.13 -3.41 -5.09
C TYR A 79 -9.93 -2.56 -4.66
N PHE A 80 -8.74 -3.09 -4.83
CA PHE A 80 -7.51 -2.44 -4.40
C PHE A 80 -7.19 -1.21 -5.25
N LEU A 81 -6.94 -0.06 -4.62
CA LEU A 81 -6.48 1.15 -5.31
C LEU A 81 -5.18 0.92 -6.11
N PRO A 82 -4.16 0.23 -5.58
CA PRO A 82 -2.95 -0.07 -6.34
C PRO A 82 -3.21 -0.83 -7.64
N PHE A 83 -4.20 -1.72 -7.68
CA PHE A 83 -4.59 -2.43 -8.90
C PHE A 83 -5.11 -1.48 -9.98
N VAL A 84 -5.97 -0.53 -9.61
CA VAL A 84 -6.48 0.47 -10.56
C VAL A 84 -5.37 1.37 -11.08
N VAL A 85 -4.44 1.75 -10.22
CA VAL A 85 -3.25 2.52 -10.61
C VAL A 85 -2.42 1.74 -11.63
N ASP A 86 -2.15 0.46 -11.37
CA ASP A 86 -1.40 -0.42 -12.27
C ASP A 86 -2.06 -0.55 -13.65
N GLU A 87 -3.39 -0.76 -13.68
CA GLU A 87 -4.14 -0.78 -14.94
C GLU A 87 -3.99 0.54 -15.72
N LEU A 88 -4.10 1.69 -15.06
CA LEU A 88 -3.97 2.99 -15.70
C LEU A 88 -2.56 3.26 -16.20
N LEU A 89 -1.53 2.78 -15.50
CA LEU A 89 -0.14 2.83 -15.97
C LEU A 89 0.04 2.00 -17.24
N LYS A 90 -0.42 0.75 -17.25
CA LYS A 90 -0.37 -0.16 -18.42
C LYS A 90 -1.12 0.38 -19.62
N GLU A 91 -2.26 1.04 -19.40
CA GLU A 91 -3.04 1.72 -20.41
C GLU A 91 -2.45 3.07 -20.86
N LYS A 92 -1.37 3.54 -20.22
CA LYS A 92 -0.75 4.86 -20.44
C LYS A 92 -1.73 6.04 -20.23
N LYS A 93 -2.69 5.87 -19.34
CA LYS A 93 -3.69 6.89 -18.98
C LYS A 93 -3.30 7.69 -17.73
N ALA A 94 -2.32 7.24 -16.98
CA ALA A 94 -1.83 7.92 -15.80
C ALA A 94 -0.29 7.84 -15.71
N THR A 95 0.28 8.80 -14.99
CA THR A 95 1.64 8.74 -14.47
C THR A 95 1.59 8.96 -12.97
N VAL A 96 2.46 8.29 -12.22
CA VAL A 96 2.52 8.39 -10.77
C VAL A 96 3.94 8.75 -10.36
N LYS A 97 4.09 9.90 -9.71
CA LYS A 97 5.37 10.29 -9.09
C LYS A 97 5.47 9.63 -7.73
N VAL A 98 6.52 8.86 -7.51
CA VAL A 98 6.80 8.26 -6.21
C VAL A 98 7.55 9.25 -5.33
N LEU A 99 7.01 9.52 -4.16
CA LEU A 99 7.64 10.36 -3.14
C LEU A 99 8.13 9.45 -2.02
N THR A 100 9.42 9.53 -1.72
CA THR A 100 10.01 8.77 -0.61
C THR A 100 9.80 9.48 0.71
N THR A 101 9.58 8.75 1.78
CA THR A 101 9.52 9.26 3.15
C THR A 101 10.46 8.49 4.06
N GLN A 102 10.93 9.15 5.13
CA GLN A 102 11.65 8.53 6.22
C GLN A 102 10.73 8.15 7.39
N ASP A 103 9.44 8.44 7.27
CA ASP A 103 8.46 8.13 8.30
C ASP A 103 8.29 6.63 8.47
N LYS A 104 8.08 6.23 9.70
CA LYS A 104 7.79 4.84 10.03
C LYS A 104 6.29 4.61 10.02
N TRP A 105 5.86 3.58 9.31
CA TRP A 105 4.46 3.16 9.28
C TRP A 105 4.05 2.48 10.60
N TYR A 106 2.84 2.77 11.09
CA TYR A 106 2.22 2.13 12.23
C TYR A 106 0.78 1.75 11.90
N GLY A 107 0.47 0.47 12.01
CA GLY A 107 -0.91 -0.04 11.82
C GLY A 107 -1.70 -0.03 13.13
N VAL A 108 -3.01 0.21 13.02
CA VAL A 108 -3.97 0.13 14.13
C VAL A 108 -5.13 -0.81 13.84
N THR A 109 -4.95 -1.70 12.88
CA THR A 109 -6.00 -2.62 12.42
C THR A 109 -6.38 -3.62 13.51
N TYR A 110 -5.41 -4.08 14.28
CA TYR A 110 -5.62 -5.04 15.36
C TYR A 110 -5.48 -4.38 16.73
N LYS A 111 -6.24 -4.87 17.70
CA LYS A 111 -6.24 -4.34 19.07
C LYS A 111 -4.86 -4.45 19.74
N GLU A 112 -4.11 -5.47 19.37
CA GLU A 112 -2.75 -5.77 19.86
C GLU A 112 -1.74 -4.71 19.43
N ASP A 113 -1.96 -4.01 18.31
CA ASP A 113 -1.07 -2.97 17.79
C ASP A 113 -1.16 -1.67 18.61
N LYS A 114 -2.28 -1.43 19.27
CA LYS A 114 -2.57 -0.17 19.97
C LYS A 114 -1.48 0.27 20.95
N PRO A 115 -0.94 -0.58 21.85
CA PRO A 115 0.11 -0.16 22.78
C PRO A 115 1.38 0.33 22.08
N VAL A 116 1.76 -0.34 20.98
CA VAL A 116 2.95 0.00 20.19
C VAL A 116 2.76 1.35 19.52
N VAL A 117 1.60 1.59 18.92
CA VAL A 117 1.27 2.85 18.25
C VAL A 117 1.22 4.00 19.25
N VAL A 118 0.57 3.81 20.40
CA VAL A 118 0.49 4.83 21.47
C VAL A 118 1.91 5.22 21.93
N ALA A 119 2.78 4.26 22.20
CA ALA A 119 4.15 4.53 22.61
C ALA A 119 4.96 5.26 21.52
N ALA A 120 4.77 4.89 20.26
CA ALA A 120 5.44 5.53 19.13
C ALA A 120 4.99 6.99 18.95
N ILE A 121 3.68 7.27 19.00
CA ILE A 121 3.15 8.64 18.90
C ILE A 121 3.61 9.48 20.11
N GLN A 122 3.60 8.91 21.32
CA GLN A 122 4.12 9.63 22.48
C GLN A 122 5.59 10.02 22.30
N LYS A 123 6.42 9.12 21.79
CA LYS A 123 7.81 9.43 21.48
C LYS A 123 7.97 10.56 20.47
N LEU A 124 7.13 10.60 19.43
CA LEU A 124 7.13 11.71 18.45
C LEU A 124 6.72 13.05 19.08
N LYS A 125 5.78 13.03 20.03
CA LYS A 125 5.41 14.20 20.83
C LYS A 125 6.56 14.67 21.72
N ASP A 126 7.22 13.75 22.41
CA ASP A 126 8.36 14.06 23.30
C ASP A 126 9.56 14.63 22.53
N GLN A 127 9.68 14.28 21.25
CA GLN A 127 10.67 14.82 20.32
C GLN A 127 10.26 16.16 19.69
N GLY A 128 9.06 16.66 19.97
CA GLY A 128 8.53 17.91 19.41
C GLY A 128 8.11 17.84 17.94
N LEU A 129 8.03 16.62 17.37
CA LEU A 129 7.57 16.41 15.98
C LEU A 129 6.04 16.51 15.86
N TYR A 130 5.33 16.19 16.94
CA TYR A 130 3.89 16.38 17.07
C TYR A 130 3.58 17.26 18.29
N PRO A 131 2.47 18.03 18.26
CA PRO A 131 2.02 18.77 19.43
C PRO A 131 1.60 17.82 20.56
N GLN A 132 1.66 18.28 21.82
CA GLN A 132 1.25 17.49 22.97
C GLN A 132 -0.27 17.25 22.98
N GLY A 133 -1.06 18.25 22.60
CA GLY A 133 -2.50 18.14 22.36
C GLY A 133 -2.84 18.03 20.88
N LEU A 134 -4.02 17.50 20.56
CA LEU A 134 -4.46 17.35 19.17
C LEU A 134 -4.90 18.67 18.53
N TRP A 135 -5.36 19.61 19.37
CA TRP A 135 -5.99 20.87 18.96
C TRP A 135 -5.36 22.09 19.66
N ASP A 136 -4.11 21.99 20.06
CA ASP A 136 -3.35 23.09 20.67
C ASP A 136 -2.83 24.04 19.60
#